data_4db28be76a4a0d0213d9461e44ef6b10
#
_entry.id   4db28be76a4a0d0213d9461e44ef6b10
#
_cell.length_a   1.000
_cell.length_b   1.000
_cell.length_c   1.000
_cell.angle_alpha   90.00
_cell.angle_beta   90.00
_cell.angle_gamma   90.00
#
_symmetry.space_group_name_H-M   'P 1'
#
loop_
_entity.id
_entity.type
_entity.pdbx_description
1 polymer ?
#
loop_
_entity_poly.entity_id
_entity_poly.type
_entity_poly.pdbx_seq_one_letter_code
_entity_poly.pdbx_strand_id
1 'polypeptide(L)'
;QEQLEKALPIAKEKHKKIGETLIELGFTNELEIAKALSQQLGLELVNVSAINIPEEVQNLVSETVLRKHVMIPYAFDKNNANVVHVAMADPMDMVALDDFSIVTNLQVEPAVATGRDILLTLDKYYGDTEAMKAAQEYARERKEREQKNAEAEEATSKDVNNSPVVLLVNSIIEQAARLRASDIHIEALENKVRVRYRIDGALYEKAAYSIHLLSAIITRLKIIGGMDISEKRKPQDGRITMEIDKIEYDIRVSILPTVFGEKCVMRLAQKKALTRDKKELGFSDEELKAFDHILMNTNGIILVTGP
;
A
#
# COMPACT_ATOMS: atom_id res chain seq x y z
N GLN A 1 20.80 1.06 24.27
CA GLN A 1 20.36 2.02 25.30
C GLN A 1 20.32 3.45 24.76
N GLU A 2 21.38 3.94 24.12
CA GLU A 2 21.46 5.29 23.56
C GLU A 2 20.34 5.61 22.52
N GLN A 3 20.01 4.65 21.66
CA GLN A 3 18.92 4.77 20.69
C GLN A 3 17.54 4.85 21.36
N LEU A 4 17.36 4.11 22.44
CA LEU A 4 16.13 4.13 23.22
C LEU A 4 15.93 5.48 23.93
N GLU A 5 17.02 6.02 24.51
CA GLU A 5 17.02 7.33 25.16
C GLU A 5 16.70 8.48 24.18
N LYS A 6 17.11 8.35 22.92
CA LYS A 6 16.77 9.29 21.85
C LYS A 6 15.31 9.17 21.38
N ALA A 7 14.77 7.95 21.32
CA ALA A 7 13.42 7.68 20.83
C ALA A 7 12.32 8.00 21.84
N LEU A 8 12.57 7.81 23.15
CA LEU A 8 11.58 8.02 24.22
C LEU A 8 10.97 9.43 24.28
N PRO A 9 11.74 10.53 24.23
CA PRO A 9 11.16 11.86 24.26
C PRO A 9 10.33 12.17 23.01
N ILE A 10 10.78 11.71 21.85
CA ILE A 10 10.07 11.89 20.57
C ILE A 10 8.76 11.10 20.54
N ALA A 11 8.76 9.88 21.06
CA ALA A 11 7.56 9.07 21.19
C ALA A 11 6.51 9.74 22.09
N LYS A 12 6.95 10.31 23.23
CA LYS A 12 6.06 11.06 24.13
C LYS A 12 5.50 12.33 23.50
N GLU A 13 6.34 13.11 22.83
CA GLU A 13 5.93 14.35 22.17
C GLU A 13 4.93 14.11 21.04
N LYS A 14 5.14 13.04 20.26
CA LYS A 14 4.28 12.70 19.12
C LYS A 14 3.11 11.78 19.48
N HIS A 15 2.94 11.41 20.74
CA HIS A 15 1.94 10.41 21.19
C HIS A 15 1.96 9.11 20.37
N LYS A 16 3.17 8.63 19.99
CA LYS A 16 3.39 7.41 19.22
C LYS A 16 3.96 6.30 20.09
N LYS A 17 3.76 5.05 19.66
CA LYS A 17 4.39 3.90 20.31
C LYS A 17 5.90 3.96 20.09
N ILE A 18 6.66 3.49 21.10
CA ILE A 18 8.13 3.53 21.03
C ILE A 18 8.69 2.72 19.86
N GLY A 19 8.08 1.56 19.55
CA GLY A 19 8.45 0.73 18.42
C GLY A 19 8.28 1.46 17.07
N GLU A 20 7.16 2.15 16.86
CA GLU A 20 6.92 2.99 15.67
C GLU A 20 7.98 4.10 15.56
N THR A 21 8.30 4.75 16.68
CA THR A 21 9.30 5.82 16.70
C THR A 21 10.70 5.30 16.40
N LEU A 22 11.07 4.13 16.90
CA LEU A 22 12.36 3.49 16.61
C LEU A 22 12.48 3.15 15.11
N ILE A 23 11.40 2.67 14.49
CA ILE A 23 11.35 2.40 13.04
C ILE A 23 11.45 3.71 12.25
N GLU A 24 10.73 4.77 12.66
CA GLU A 24 10.79 6.08 11.99
C GLU A 24 12.17 6.72 12.04
N LEU A 25 12.91 6.49 13.12
CA LEU A 25 14.29 6.96 13.30
C LEU A 25 15.33 6.07 12.61
N GLY A 26 14.89 4.96 11.99
CA GLY A 26 15.80 4.03 11.31
C GLY A 26 16.66 3.17 12.25
N PHE A 27 16.32 3.12 13.54
CA PHE A 27 17.11 2.36 14.53
C PHE A 27 16.79 0.86 14.51
N THR A 28 15.65 0.47 13.95
CA THR A 28 15.18 -0.91 13.84
C THR A 28 14.18 -1.06 12.70
N ASN A 29 13.72 -2.26 12.44
CA ASN A 29 12.67 -2.57 11.46
C ASN A 29 11.48 -3.27 12.11
N GLU A 30 10.35 -3.38 11.38
CA GLU A 30 9.13 -4.01 11.89
C GLU A 30 9.35 -5.43 12.38
N LEU A 31 10.17 -6.22 11.68
CA LEU A 31 10.44 -7.62 12.05
C LEU A 31 11.14 -7.74 13.39
N GLU A 32 12.11 -6.85 13.66
CA GLU A 32 12.83 -6.84 14.94
C GLU A 32 11.90 -6.44 16.09
N ILE A 33 11.01 -5.48 15.87
CA ILE A 33 9.97 -5.12 16.85
C ILE A 33 9.01 -6.28 17.09
N ALA A 34 8.53 -6.94 16.03
CA ALA A 34 7.65 -8.10 16.14
C ALA A 34 8.31 -9.26 16.91
N LYS A 35 9.60 -9.54 16.67
CA LYS A 35 10.37 -10.52 17.44
C LYS A 35 10.49 -10.14 18.93
N ALA A 36 10.76 -8.87 19.22
CA ALA A 36 10.85 -8.39 20.59
C ALA A 36 9.52 -8.52 21.34
N LEU A 37 8.39 -8.17 20.68
CA LEU A 37 7.03 -8.33 21.24
C LEU A 37 6.70 -9.81 21.48
N SER A 38 6.99 -10.67 20.50
CA SER A 38 6.81 -12.13 20.62
C SER A 38 7.55 -12.69 21.85
N GLN A 39 8.80 -12.31 22.04
CA GLN A 39 9.60 -12.75 23.19
C GLN A 39 9.09 -12.18 24.53
N GLN A 40 8.71 -10.91 24.53
CA GLN A 40 8.24 -10.22 25.75
C GLN A 40 6.90 -10.77 26.23
N LEU A 41 5.99 -11.07 25.31
CA LEU A 41 4.63 -11.50 25.61
C LEU A 41 4.48 -13.03 25.64
N GLY A 42 5.49 -13.77 25.17
CA GLY A 42 5.42 -15.23 25.06
C GLY A 42 4.47 -15.70 23.98
N LEU A 43 4.21 -14.85 22.97
CA LEU A 43 3.32 -15.14 21.84
C LEU A 43 4.08 -15.65 20.64
N GLU A 44 3.44 -16.47 19.81
CA GLU A 44 4.02 -16.96 18.57
C GLU A 44 4.22 -15.83 17.56
N LEU A 45 5.38 -15.82 16.87
CA LEU A 45 5.64 -14.95 15.74
C LEU A 45 5.26 -15.67 14.45
N VAL A 46 4.26 -15.16 13.73
CA VAL A 46 3.67 -15.81 12.57
C VAL A 46 3.94 -15.01 11.31
N ASN A 47 4.36 -15.71 10.24
CA ASN A 47 4.42 -15.14 8.90
C ASN A 47 3.11 -15.45 8.16
N VAL A 48 2.13 -14.54 8.25
CA VAL A 48 0.79 -14.74 7.67
C VAL A 48 0.79 -14.77 6.15
N SER A 49 1.77 -14.16 5.49
CA SER A 49 1.87 -14.17 4.03
C SER A 49 2.19 -15.56 3.47
N ALA A 50 2.79 -16.44 4.27
CA ALA A 50 3.10 -17.82 3.92
C ALA A 50 1.97 -18.81 4.22
N ILE A 51 0.92 -18.40 4.94
CA ILE A 51 -0.19 -19.26 5.34
C ILE A 51 -1.31 -19.15 4.30
N ASN A 52 -1.91 -20.31 3.97
CA ASN A 52 -3.15 -20.32 3.20
C ASN A 52 -4.33 -20.27 4.19
N ILE A 53 -5.03 -19.16 4.25
CA ILE A 53 -6.15 -18.92 5.16
C ILE A 53 -7.41 -19.54 4.59
N PRO A 54 -8.10 -20.45 5.32
CA PRO A 54 -9.35 -21.05 4.86
C PRO A 54 -10.45 -19.99 4.68
N GLU A 55 -11.35 -20.19 3.71
CA GLU A 55 -12.44 -19.28 3.40
C GLU A 55 -13.39 -19.05 4.59
N GLU A 56 -13.60 -20.08 5.41
CA GLU A 56 -14.40 -20.02 6.65
C GLU A 56 -13.83 -19.01 7.65
N VAL A 57 -12.50 -18.91 7.73
CA VAL A 57 -11.81 -17.96 8.61
C VAL A 57 -11.80 -16.55 8.02
N GLN A 58 -11.69 -16.43 6.70
CA GLN A 58 -11.71 -15.13 6.00
C GLN A 58 -13.03 -14.38 6.22
N ASN A 59 -14.15 -15.09 6.29
CA ASN A 59 -15.48 -14.50 6.39
C ASN A 59 -15.94 -14.20 7.82
N LEU A 60 -15.09 -14.36 8.84
CA LEU A 60 -15.48 -14.16 10.25
C LEU A 60 -15.75 -12.70 10.60
N VAL A 61 -14.94 -11.77 10.05
CA VAL A 61 -15.02 -10.34 10.38
C VAL A 61 -14.83 -9.51 9.10
N SER A 62 -15.47 -8.36 9.04
CA SER A 62 -15.35 -7.46 7.88
C SER A 62 -13.93 -6.91 7.71
N GLU A 63 -13.52 -6.72 6.46
CA GLU A 63 -12.22 -6.13 6.09
C GLU A 63 -11.95 -4.79 6.82
N THR A 64 -12.99 -3.95 6.96
CA THR A 64 -12.89 -2.65 7.64
C THR A 64 -12.39 -2.76 9.08
N VAL A 65 -12.87 -3.74 9.82
CA VAL A 65 -12.44 -3.99 11.22
C VAL A 65 -11.01 -4.55 11.24
N LEU A 66 -10.70 -5.49 10.34
CA LEU A 66 -9.38 -6.09 10.24
C LEU A 66 -8.30 -5.05 9.90
N ARG A 67 -8.58 -4.13 8.98
CA ARG A 67 -7.65 -3.05 8.62
C ARG A 67 -7.52 -2.00 9.71
N LYS A 68 -8.62 -1.65 10.38
CA LYS A 68 -8.62 -0.66 11.49
C LYS A 68 -7.63 -1.05 12.58
N HIS A 69 -7.60 -2.33 12.94
CA HIS A 69 -6.78 -2.86 14.03
C HIS A 69 -5.50 -3.56 13.56
N VAL A 70 -5.24 -3.58 12.25
CA VAL A 70 -4.10 -4.28 11.63
C VAL A 70 -3.96 -5.69 12.16
N MET A 71 -5.01 -6.49 11.96
CA MET A 71 -5.09 -7.88 12.40
C MET A 71 -5.69 -8.77 11.32
N ILE A 72 -5.43 -10.09 11.39
CA ILE A 72 -6.00 -11.07 10.46
C ILE A 72 -6.18 -12.42 11.15
N PRO A 73 -7.39 -13.01 11.13
CA PRO A 73 -7.58 -14.37 11.56
C PRO A 73 -6.96 -15.33 10.53
N TYR A 74 -6.25 -16.38 10.98
CA TYR A 74 -5.54 -17.26 10.06
C TYR A 74 -5.87 -18.75 10.22
N ALA A 75 -6.37 -19.18 11.37
CA ALA A 75 -6.76 -20.58 11.58
C ALA A 75 -7.71 -20.70 12.78
N PHE A 76 -8.54 -21.75 12.81
CA PHE A 76 -9.16 -22.23 14.04
C PHE A 76 -8.18 -23.11 14.82
N ASP A 77 -8.32 -23.18 16.14
CA ASP A 77 -7.57 -24.13 16.93
C ASP A 77 -7.97 -25.57 16.57
N LYS A 78 -6.98 -26.45 16.52
CA LYS A 78 -7.18 -27.86 16.07
C LYS A 78 -8.05 -28.69 17.03
N ASN A 79 -8.08 -28.32 18.29
CA ASN A 79 -8.74 -29.08 19.35
C ASN A 79 -10.04 -28.37 19.83
N ASN A 80 -10.21 -27.11 19.51
CA ASN A 80 -11.35 -26.30 19.95
C ASN A 80 -11.85 -25.35 18.86
N ALA A 81 -12.93 -25.70 18.19
CA ALA A 81 -13.54 -24.88 17.13
C ALA A 81 -14.06 -23.51 17.62
N ASN A 82 -14.17 -23.28 18.93
CA ASN A 82 -14.56 -21.99 19.49
C ASN A 82 -13.37 -21.05 19.70
N VAL A 83 -12.16 -21.47 19.36
CA VAL A 83 -10.93 -20.67 19.45
C VAL A 83 -10.40 -20.37 18.04
N VAL A 84 -10.11 -19.13 17.79
CA VAL A 84 -9.51 -18.66 16.53
C VAL A 84 -8.17 -17.97 16.80
N HIS A 85 -7.17 -18.31 16.00
CA HIS A 85 -5.87 -17.69 16.04
C HIS A 85 -5.88 -16.42 15.17
N VAL A 86 -5.51 -15.29 15.75
CA VAL A 86 -5.49 -13.98 15.09
C VAL A 86 -4.10 -13.37 15.15
N ALA A 87 -3.51 -13.13 13.99
CA ALA A 87 -2.23 -12.44 13.89
C ALA A 87 -2.46 -10.93 13.97
N MET A 88 -1.68 -10.27 14.82
CA MET A 88 -1.83 -8.85 15.13
C MET A 88 -0.49 -8.12 15.07
N ALA A 89 -0.50 -6.89 14.56
CA ALA A 89 0.66 -6.01 14.63
C ALA A 89 0.89 -5.49 16.06
N ASP A 90 -0.20 -5.34 16.82
CA ASP A 90 -0.19 -4.97 18.23
C ASP A 90 -1.06 -5.92 19.05
N PRO A 91 -0.49 -6.99 19.61
CA PRO A 91 -1.24 -7.95 20.41
C PRO A 91 -1.70 -7.39 21.79
N MET A 92 -1.28 -6.16 22.14
CA MET A 92 -1.75 -5.47 23.35
C MET A 92 -2.99 -4.59 23.11
N ASP A 93 -3.49 -4.50 21.88
CA ASP A 93 -4.74 -3.82 21.59
C ASP A 93 -5.94 -4.66 22.06
N MET A 94 -6.28 -4.48 23.34
CA MET A 94 -7.40 -5.18 23.96
C MET A 94 -8.75 -4.82 23.30
N VAL A 95 -8.88 -3.60 22.76
CA VAL A 95 -10.10 -3.17 22.07
C VAL A 95 -10.29 -3.98 20.79
N ALA A 96 -9.21 -4.24 20.07
CA ALA A 96 -9.24 -5.08 18.88
C ALA A 96 -9.69 -6.53 19.19
N LEU A 97 -9.17 -7.10 20.28
CA LEU A 97 -9.53 -8.45 20.74
C LEU A 97 -10.99 -8.54 21.19
N ASP A 98 -11.45 -7.54 21.91
CA ASP A 98 -12.85 -7.45 22.37
C ASP A 98 -13.80 -7.25 21.17
N ASP A 99 -13.52 -6.32 20.27
CA ASP A 99 -14.29 -6.08 19.04
C ASP A 99 -14.42 -7.36 18.21
N PHE A 100 -13.32 -8.10 18.04
CA PHE A 100 -13.32 -9.37 17.32
C PHE A 100 -14.16 -10.45 18.02
N SER A 101 -13.98 -10.62 19.33
CA SER A 101 -14.70 -11.61 20.12
C SER A 101 -16.21 -11.34 20.18
N ILE A 102 -16.61 -10.07 20.26
CA ILE A 102 -18.02 -9.65 20.27
C ILE A 102 -18.69 -9.98 18.93
N VAL A 103 -18.01 -9.66 17.81
CA VAL A 103 -18.56 -9.88 16.47
C VAL A 103 -18.68 -11.36 16.12
N THR A 104 -17.68 -12.17 16.50
CA THR A 104 -17.60 -13.59 16.12
C THR A 104 -18.17 -14.55 17.15
N ASN A 105 -18.30 -14.10 18.38
CA ASN A 105 -18.62 -14.96 19.55
C ASN A 105 -17.60 -16.10 19.74
N LEU A 106 -16.35 -15.88 19.34
CA LEU A 106 -15.23 -16.82 19.46
C LEU A 106 -14.21 -16.32 20.48
N GLN A 107 -13.48 -17.23 21.07
CA GLN A 107 -12.31 -16.92 21.87
C GLN A 107 -11.12 -16.65 20.95
N VAL A 108 -10.39 -15.55 21.18
CA VAL A 108 -9.24 -15.15 20.37
C VAL A 108 -7.94 -15.56 21.05
N GLU A 109 -7.09 -16.25 20.32
CA GLU A 109 -5.69 -16.45 20.66
C GLU A 109 -4.82 -15.55 19.76
N PRO A 110 -4.20 -14.50 20.35
CA PRO A 110 -3.38 -13.59 19.58
C PRO A 110 -2.01 -14.19 19.25
N ALA A 111 -1.52 -13.91 18.05
CA ALA A 111 -0.14 -14.15 17.62
C ALA A 111 0.45 -12.83 17.10
N VAL A 112 1.76 -12.71 17.09
CA VAL A 112 2.45 -11.52 16.58
C VAL A 112 2.75 -11.67 15.09
N ALA A 113 2.48 -10.63 14.30
CA ALA A 113 2.94 -10.55 12.92
C ALA A 113 3.36 -9.11 12.59
N THR A 114 4.12 -8.90 11.51
CA THR A 114 4.43 -7.56 11.06
C THR A 114 3.18 -6.89 10.47
N GLY A 115 2.99 -5.60 10.72
CA GLY A 115 1.85 -4.86 10.17
C GLY A 115 1.82 -4.94 8.64
N ARG A 116 2.99 -4.90 8.02
CA ARG A 116 3.14 -5.04 6.57
C ARG A 116 2.65 -6.40 6.06
N ASP A 117 3.06 -7.52 6.70
CA ASP A 117 2.64 -8.84 6.25
C ASP A 117 1.13 -9.05 6.41
N ILE A 118 0.53 -8.49 7.49
CA ILE A 118 -0.90 -8.49 7.69
C ILE A 118 -1.61 -7.73 6.57
N LEU A 119 -1.19 -6.49 6.29
CA LEU A 119 -1.83 -5.66 5.26
C LEU A 119 -1.70 -6.28 3.86
N LEU A 120 -0.54 -6.85 3.51
CA LEU A 120 -0.36 -7.59 2.26
C LEU A 120 -1.26 -8.82 2.17
N THR A 121 -1.46 -9.50 3.29
CA THR A 121 -2.33 -10.68 3.34
C THR A 121 -3.80 -10.26 3.25
N LEU A 122 -4.20 -9.16 3.90
CA LEU A 122 -5.52 -8.57 3.73
C LEU A 122 -5.76 -8.15 2.27
N ASP A 123 -4.79 -7.51 1.62
CA ASP A 123 -4.88 -7.17 0.19
C ASP A 123 -5.04 -8.41 -0.69
N LYS A 124 -4.37 -9.51 -0.34
CA LYS A 124 -4.48 -10.78 -1.10
C LYS A 124 -5.86 -11.41 -1.01
N TYR A 125 -6.50 -11.38 0.16
CA TYR A 125 -7.77 -12.09 0.41
C TYR A 125 -9.00 -11.20 0.29
N TYR A 126 -8.89 -9.89 0.57
CA TYR A 126 -10.02 -8.95 0.60
C TYR A 126 -9.87 -7.80 -0.41
N GLY A 127 -8.64 -7.38 -0.74
CA GLY A 127 -8.36 -6.14 -1.48
C GLY A 127 -8.93 -6.06 -2.89
N ASP A 128 -9.27 -7.20 -3.50
CA ASP A 128 -9.93 -7.23 -4.81
C ASP A 128 -11.47 -7.29 -4.71
N THR A 129 -12.04 -7.61 -3.54
CA THR A 129 -13.44 -8.02 -3.46
C THR A 129 -14.39 -6.83 -3.46
N GLU A 130 -14.18 -5.79 -2.65
CA GLU A 130 -15.08 -4.63 -2.60
C GLU A 130 -14.81 -3.62 -3.72
N ALA A 131 -13.55 -3.26 -3.93
CA ALA A 131 -13.18 -2.34 -5.01
C ALA A 131 -13.47 -2.95 -6.39
N MET A 132 -13.26 -4.26 -6.56
CA MET A 132 -13.54 -4.97 -7.80
C MET A 132 -15.04 -5.19 -8.00
N LYS A 133 -15.81 -5.53 -6.95
CA LYS A 133 -17.27 -5.60 -7.02
C LYS A 133 -17.88 -4.24 -7.35
N ALA A 134 -17.48 -3.19 -6.65
CA ALA A 134 -17.94 -1.84 -6.91
C ALA A 134 -17.53 -1.35 -8.31
N ALA A 135 -16.32 -1.68 -8.77
CA ALA A 135 -15.86 -1.36 -10.11
C ALA A 135 -16.64 -2.16 -11.20
N GLN A 136 -16.95 -3.43 -10.93
CA GLN A 136 -17.79 -4.25 -11.83
C GLN A 136 -19.23 -3.77 -11.88
N GLU A 137 -19.84 -3.36 -10.77
CA GLU A 137 -21.16 -2.77 -10.71
C GLU A 137 -21.20 -1.44 -11.50
N TYR A 138 -20.20 -0.58 -11.29
CA TYR A 138 -20.06 0.67 -12.05
C TYR A 138 -19.90 0.41 -13.57
N ALA A 139 -19.07 -0.57 -13.94
CA ALA A 139 -18.90 -0.96 -15.33
C ALA A 139 -20.20 -1.52 -15.95
N ARG A 140 -20.97 -2.28 -15.16
CA ARG A 140 -22.28 -2.82 -15.57
C ARG A 140 -23.32 -1.73 -15.74
N GLU A 141 -23.45 -0.84 -14.75
CA GLU A 141 -24.36 0.32 -14.83
C GLU A 141 -24.01 1.24 -16.00
N ARG A 142 -22.71 1.48 -16.24
CA ARG A 142 -22.26 2.28 -17.37
C ARG A 142 -22.60 1.62 -18.71
N LYS A 143 -22.39 0.31 -18.83
CA LYS A 143 -22.76 -0.46 -20.02
C LYS A 143 -24.28 -0.44 -20.27
N GLU A 144 -25.08 -0.53 -19.21
CA GLU A 144 -26.55 -0.43 -19.28
C GLU A 144 -27.00 0.99 -19.63
N ARG A 145 -26.30 2.04 -19.15
CA ARG A 145 -26.54 3.44 -19.52
C ARG A 145 -26.12 3.74 -20.96
N GLU A 146 -24.98 3.25 -21.43
CA GLU A 146 -24.50 3.40 -22.80
C GLU A 146 -25.45 2.70 -23.80
N GLN A 147 -26.14 1.63 -23.39
CA GLN A 147 -27.22 0.99 -24.18
C GLN A 147 -28.55 1.75 -24.17
N LYS A 148 -28.77 2.58 -23.13
CA LYS A 148 -30.04 3.28 -22.94
C LYS A 148 -30.06 4.75 -23.38
N ASN A 149 -28.91 5.43 -23.42
CA ASN A 149 -28.85 6.85 -23.75
C ASN A 149 -27.58 7.23 -24.50
N ALA A 150 -27.72 7.60 -25.73
CA ALA A 150 -26.72 8.34 -26.50
C ALA A 150 -26.67 9.84 -26.12
N GLU A 151 -27.39 10.29 -25.10
CA GLU A 151 -27.49 11.68 -24.67
C GLU A 151 -27.58 11.75 -23.14
N ALA A 152 -26.49 12.15 -22.50
CA ALA A 152 -26.39 12.98 -21.31
C ALA A 152 -25.08 12.73 -20.54
N GLU A 153 -24.02 13.43 -20.95
CA GLU A 153 -22.90 13.74 -20.08
C GLU A 153 -23.34 14.87 -19.15
N GLU A 154 -23.57 14.52 -17.89
CA GLU A 154 -23.37 15.41 -16.73
C GLU A 154 -23.75 14.65 -15.47
N ALA A 155 -22.78 13.96 -14.87
CA ALA A 155 -22.95 13.34 -13.56
C ALA A 155 -22.51 14.32 -12.48
N THR A 156 -23.52 14.81 -11.78
CA THR A 156 -23.46 15.61 -10.56
C THR A 156 -22.44 15.12 -9.54
N SER A 157 -21.55 16.03 -9.21
CA SER A 157 -20.60 15.99 -8.09
C SER A 157 -21.32 15.96 -6.74
N LYS A 158 -21.54 14.77 -6.17
CA LYS A 158 -21.75 14.60 -4.72
C LYS A 158 -21.23 13.21 -4.36
N ASP A 159 -20.21 13.15 -3.50
CA ASP A 159 -19.42 11.98 -3.05
C ASP A 159 -18.28 11.53 -3.97
N VAL A 160 -17.43 12.47 -4.36
CA VAL A 160 -16.27 12.19 -5.23
C VAL A 160 -15.24 11.26 -4.55
N ASN A 161 -15.16 11.23 -3.22
CA ASN A 161 -14.15 10.44 -2.50
C ASN A 161 -14.54 8.97 -2.26
N ASN A 162 -15.81 8.61 -2.36
CA ASN A 162 -16.30 7.23 -2.19
C ASN A 162 -16.70 6.55 -3.52
N SER A 163 -16.35 7.16 -4.65
CA SER A 163 -16.61 6.52 -5.95
C SER A 163 -15.82 5.21 -6.07
N PRO A 164 -16.42 4.12 -6.56
CA PRO A 164 -15.75 2.84 -6.76
C PRO A 164 -14.43 2.92 -7.52
N VAL A 165 -14.34 3.84 -8.48
CA VAL A 165 -13.11 4.06 -9.26
C VAL A 165 -12.02 4.73 -8.42
N VAL A 166 -12.39 5.60 -7.48
CA VAL A 166 -11.42 6.23 -6.56
C VAL A 166 -10.81 5.18 -5.65
N LEU A 167 -11.65 4.31 -5.07
CA LEU A 167 -11.19 3.20 -4.23
C LEU A 167 -10.28 2.25 -5.01
N LEU A 168 -10.66 1.92 -6.25
CA LEU A 168 -9.86 1.06 -7.13
C LEU A 168 -8.47 1.66 -7.42
N VAL A 169 -8.40 2.94 -7.81
CA VAL A 169 -7.13 3.61 -8.12
C VAL A 169 -6.25 3.70 -6.87
N ASN A 170 -6.82 4.03 -5.71
CA ASN A 170 -6.09 4.07 -4.45
C ASN A 170 -5.55 2.67 -4.08
N SER A 171 -6.37 1.63 -4.18
CA SER A 171 -5.97 0.23 -3.92
C SER A 171 -4.80 -0.20 -4.81
N ILE A 172 -4.83 0.12 -6.11
CA ILE A 172 -3.73 -0.18 -7.05
C ILE A 172 -2.43 0.47 -6.59
N ILE A 173 -2.47 1.73 -6.17
CA ILE A 173 -1.27 2.47 -5.74
C ILE A 173 -0.76 1.95 -4.39
N GLU A 174 -1.65 1.73 -3.43
CA GLU A 174 -1.31 1.23 -2.10
C GLU A 174 -0.69 -0.16 -2.14
N GLN A 175 -1.28 -1.09 -2.90
CA GLN A 175 -0.72 -2.43 -3.11
C GLN A 175 0.69 -2.37 -3.71
N ALA A 176 0.89 -1.52 -4.73
CA ALA A 176 2.20 -1.36 -5.34
C ALA A 176 3.24 -0.84 -4.35
N ALA A 177 2.86 0.15 -3.51
CA ALA A 177 3.73 0.71 -2.48
C ALA A 177 4.10 -0.35 -1.42
N ARG A 178 3.13 -1.15 -0.94
CA ARG A 178 3.36 -2.25 0.02
C ARG A 178 4.27 -3.33 -0.54
N LEU A 179 4.13 -3.65 -1.82
CA LEU A 179 4.99 -4.59 -2.55
C LEU A 179 6.36 -3.99 -2.92
N ARG A 180 6.64 -2.72 -2.55
CA ARG A 180 7.86 -1.98 -2.92
C ARG A 180 8.10 -1.95 -4.43
N ALA A 181 7.03 -1.84 -5.20
CA ALA A 181 7.14 -1.68 -6.63
C ALA A 181 7.78 -0.31 -6.97
N SER A 182 8.66 -0.29 -7.95
CA SER A 182 9.23 0.94 -8.47
C SER A 182 8.29 1.64 -9.44
N ASP A 183 7.55 0.87 -10.23
CA ASP A 183 6.66 1.40 -11.26
C ASP A 183 5.34 0.61 -11.31
N ILE A 184 4.25 1.33 -11.62
CA ILE A 184 2.93 0.77 -11.94
C ILE A 184 2.66 1.05 -13.40
N HIS A 185 2.25 0.03 -14.14
CA HIS A 185 1.83 0.15 -15.54
C HIS A 185 0.35 -0.20 -15.64
N ILE A 186 -0.46 0.74 -16.13
CA ILE A 186 -1.87 0.52 -16.48
C ILE A 186 -1.97 0.58 -17.98
N GLU A 187 -2.27 -0.54 -18.62
CA GLU A 187 -2.16 -0.71 -20.06
C GLU A 187 -3.50 -1.07 -20.66
N ALA A 188 -3.91 -0.31 -21.68
CA ALA A 188 -5.05 -0.62 -22.51
C ALA A 188 -4.71 -1.76 -23.47
N LEU A 189 -5.45 -2.86 -23.41
CA LEU A 189 -5.46 -3.93 -24.38
C LEU A 189 -6.83 -3.96 -25.07
N GLU A 190 -6.96 -4.77 -26.10
CA GLU A 190 -8.20 -4.84 -26.91
C GLU A 190 -9.47 -5.06 -26.06
N ASN A 191 -9.41 -6.00 -25.10
CA ASN A 191 -10.57 -6.43 -24.32
C ASN A 191 -10.44 -6.19 -22.81
N LYS A 192 -9.27 -5.75 -22.33
CA LYS A 192 -8.99 -5.59 -20.90
C LYS A 192 -8.02 -4.45 -20.61
N VAL A 193 -8.11 -3.94 -19.39
CA VAL A 193 -7.08 -3.10 -18.79
C VAL A 193 -6.17 -4.00 -17.97
N ARG A 194 -4.89 -4.00 -18.28
CA ARG A 194 -3.88 -4.79 -17.57
C ARG A 194 -3.11 -3.90 -16.61
N VAL A 195 -3.00 -4.31 -15.34
CA VAL A 195 -2.17 -3.66 -14.33
C VAL A 195 -0.96 -4.52 -14.04
N ARG A 196 0.24 -3.94 -14.19
CA ARG A 196 1.50 -4.59 -13.87
C ARG A 196 2.31 -3.75 -12.91
N TYR A 197 2.99 -4.41 -11.99
CA TYR A 197 3.95 -3.78 -11.08
C TYR A 197 5.37 -4.20 -11.45
N ARG A 198 6.30 -3.25 -11.40
CA ARG A 198 7.73 -3.56 -11.48
C ARG A 198 8.27 -3.74 -10.08
N ILE A 199 8.69 -4.95 -9.73
CA ILE A 199 9.27 -5.32 -8.44
C ILE A 199 10.64 -5.90 -8.73
N ASP A 200 11.69 -5.35 -8.12
CA ASP A 200 13.08 -5.77 -8.31
C ASP A 200 13.47 -5.91 -9.79
N GLY A 201 13.06 -4.92 -10.60
CA GLY A 201 13.36 -4.84 -12.03
C GLY A 201 12.42 -5.66 -12.94
N ALA A 202 11.72 -6.67 -12.45
CA ALA A 202 10.81 -7.51 -13.21
C ALA A 202 9.37 -7.00 -13.17
N LEU A 203 8.63 -7.17 -14.29
CA LEU A 203 7.22 -6.78 -14.40
C LEU A 203 6.31 -7.98 -14.15
N TYR A 204 5.41 -7.84 -13.18
CA TYR A 204 4.40 -8.84 -12.82
C TYR A 204 2.99 -8.32 -13.12
N GLU A 205 2.17 -9.11 -13.82
CA GLU A 205 0.73 -8.83 -13.93
C GLU A 205 0.07 -9.08 -12.57
N LYS A 206 -0.61 -8.07 -12.05
CA LYS A 206 -1.26 -8.13 -10.73
C LYS A 206 -2.77 -8.17 -10.83
N ALA A 207 -3.33 -7.43 -11.79
CA ALA A 207 -4.76 -7.40 -12.02
C ALA A 207 -5.10 -7.18 -13.49
N ALA A 208 -6.30 -7.61 -13.86
CA ALA A 208 -6.89 -7.31 -15.15
C ALA A 208 -8.36 -6.90 -14.93
N TYR A 209 -8.73 -5.76 -15.50
CA TYR A 209 -10.07 -5.20 -15.37
C TYR A 209 -10.75 -5.11 -16.74
N SER A 210 -12.07 -4.91 -16.73
CA SER A 210 -12.83 -4.65 -17.98
C SER A 210 -12.32 -3.39 -18.66
N ILE A 211 -12.22 -3.41 -19.99
CA ILE A 211 -11.81 -2.24 -20.81
C ILE A 211 -12.71 -1.01 -20.57
N HIS A 212 -13.97 -1.22 -20.19
CA HIS A 212 -14.90 -0.13 -19.86
C HIS A 212 -14.48 0.73 -18.66
N LEU A 213 -13.61 0.22 -17.79
CA LEU A 213 -13.05 0.97 -16.65
C LEU A 213 -11.88 1.86 -17.03
N LEU A 214 -11.25 1.67 -18.19
CA LEU A 214 -10.05 2.40 -18.59
C LEU A 214 -10.25 3.92 -18.50
N SER A 215 -11.30 4.41 -19.15
CA SER A 215 -11.57 5.86 -19.20
C SER A 215 -11.76 6.46 -17.81
N ALA A 216 -12.44 5.76 -16.91
CA ALA A 216 -12.66 6.21 -15.54
C ALA A 216 -11.37 6.20 -14.71
N ILE A 217 -10.56 5.14 -14.82
CA ILE A 217 -9.25 5.03 -14.15
C ILE A 217 -8.33 6.15 -14.62
N ILE A 218 -8.18 6.36 -15.93
CA ILE A 218 -7.31 7.39 -16.49
C ILE A 218 -7.80 8.79 -16.10
N THR A 219 -9.10 9.04 -16.16
CA THR A 219 -9.69 10.33 -15.73
C THR A 219 -9.36 10.61 -14.26
N ARG A 220 -9.50 9.62 -13.38
CA ARG A 220 -9.13 9.76 -11.96
C ARG A 220 -7.64 10.07 -11.78
N LEU A 221 -6.75 9.36 -12.49
CA LEU A 221 -5.31 9.60 -12.45
C LEU A 221 -4.94 11.00 -12.96
N LYS A 222 -5.60 11.49 -14.02
CA LYS A 222 -5.41 12.86 -14.50
C LYS A 222 -5.84 13.89 -13.47
N ILE A 223 -6.98 13.70 -12.80
CA ILE A 223 -7.47 14.61 -11.76
C ILE A 223 -6.46 14.71 -10.62
N ILE A 224 -6.04 13.57 -10.05
CA ILE A 224 -5.11 13.58 -8.90
C ILE A 224 -3.68 13.97 -9.28
N GLY A 225 -3.31 13.81 -10.55
CA GLY A 225 -2.01 14.20 -11.10
C GLY A 225 -1.97 15.62 -11.66
N GLY A 226 -3.08 16.38 -11.61
CA GLY A 226 -3.15 17.76 -12.10
C GLY A 226 -3.07 17.89 -13.62
N MET A 227 -3.56 16.88 -14.36
CA MET A 227 -3.52 16.82 -15.84
C MET A 227 -4.86 17.18 -16.46
N ASP A 228 -4.86 17.54 -17.74
CA ASP A 228 -6.08 17.87 -18.51
C ASP A 228 -6.86 16.58 -18.84
N ILE A 229 -8.09 16.50 -18.34
CA ILE A 229 -9.00 15.36 -18.57
C ILE A 229 -9.60 15.35 -19.97
N SER A 230 -9.65 16.51 -20.62
CA SER A 230 -10.27 16.68 -21.97
C SER A 230 -9.32 16.24 -23.09
N GLU A 231 -8.00 16.38 -22.90
CA GLU A 231 -7.00 15.98 -23.89
C GLU A 231 -6.65 14.50 -23.76
N LYS A 232 -7.00 13.71 -24.78
CA LYS A 232 -6.78 12.26 -24.83
C LYS A 232 -5.79 11.81 -25.92
N ARG A 233 -5.31 12.77 -26.73
CA ARG A 233 -4.51 12.48 -27.94
C ARG A 233 -3.03 12.84 -27.78
N LYS A 234 -2.68 13.58 -26.72
CA LYS A 234 -1.31 14.02 -26.47
C LYS A 234 -0.78 13.39 -25.19
N PRO A 235 0.53 13.09 -25.14
CA PRO A 235 1.17 12.69 -23.89
C PRO A 235 1.03 13.78 -22.83
N GLN A 236 0.86 13.36 -21.57
CA GLN A 236 0.78 14.25 -20.42
C GLN A 236 1.58 13.67 -19.26
N ASP A 237 2.26 14.54 -18.53
CA ASP A 237 2.96 14.18 -17.30
C ASP A 237 2.34 14.92 -16.12
N GLY A 238 2.29 14.24 -14.98
CA GLY A 238 1.73 14.76 -13.75
C GLY A 238 2.46 14.24 -12.51
N ARG A 239 2.06 14.71 -11.35
CA ARG A 239 2.65 14.33 -10.08
C ARG A 239 1.58 14.18 -9.02
N ILE A 240 1.66 13.08 -8.27
CA ILE A 240 0.74 12.77 -7.16
C ILE A 240 1.58 12.69 -5.89
N THR A 241 1.14 13.33 -4.83
CA THR A 241 1.68 13.12 -3.49
C THR A 241 0.63 12.39 -2.67
N MET A 242 0.99 11.26 -2.09
CA MET A 242 0.07 10.41 -1.32
C MET A 242 0.78 9.84 -0.10
N GLU A 243 0.07 9.79 1.03
CA GLU A 243 0.54 9.10 2.23
C GLU A 243 -0.04 7.67 2.24
N ILE A 244 0.84 6.67 2.33
CA ILE A 244 0.49 5.24 2.38
C ILE A 244 1.19 4.65 3.58
N ASP A 245 0.43 4.05 4.50
CA ASP A 245 0.96 3.42 5.72
C ASP A 245 1.93 4.36 6.48
N LYS A 246 1.55 5.65 6.61
CA LYS A 246 2.33 6.73 7.27
C LYS A 246 3.65 7.08 6.55
N ILE A 247 3.83 6.62 5.31
CA ILE A 247 4.99 6.96 4.46
C ILE A 247 4.51 7.85 3.33
N GLU A 248 5.13 9.01 3.15
CA GLU A 248 4.83 9.93 2.06
C GLU A 248 5.54 9.47 0.77
N TYR A 249 4.75 9.28 -0.29
CA TYR A 249 5.21 8.94 -1.63
C TYR A 249 5.07 10.13 -2.57
N ASP A 250 6.09 10.32 -3.40
CA ASP A 250 6.09 11.17 -4.57
C ASP A 250 5.96 10.27 -5.81
N ILE A 251 4.84 10.40 -6.51
CA ILE A 251 4.51 9.53 -7.63
C ILE A 251 4.52 10.38 -8.89
N ARG A 252 5.43 10.08 -9.82
CA ARG A 252 5.47 10.70 -11.13
C ARG A 252 4.59 9.88 -12.08
N VAL A 253 3.68 10.55 -12.75
CA VAL A 253 2.68 9.94 -13.64
C VAL A 253 2.91 10.38 -15.05
N SER A 254 2.98 9.45 -15.99
CA SER A 254 3.03 9.72 -17.43
C SER A 254 1.89 9.00 -18.14
N ILE A 255 1.09 9.72 -18.89
CA ILE A 255 -0.04 9.20 -19.66
C ILE A 255 0.26 9.36 -21.14
N LEU A 256 0.13 8.26 -21.88
CA LEU A 256 0.43 8.17 -23.30
C LEU A 256 -0.75 7.59 -24.08
N PRO A 257 -1.19 8.24 -25.18
CA PRO A 257 -2.18 7.65 -26.08
C PRO A 257 -1.62 6.39 -26.77
N THR A 258 -2.45 5.35 -26.84
CA THR A 258 -2.12 4.10 -27.55
C THR A 258 -3.30 3.69 -28.43
N VAL A 259 -3.14 2.60 -29.21
CA VAL A 259 -4.17 2.11 -30.14
C VAL A 259 -5.49 1.77 -29.45
N PHE A 260 -5.43 1.18 -28.25
CA PHE A 260 -6.62 0.75 -27.51
C PHE A 260 -7.07 1.73 -26.42
N GLY A 261 -6.49 2.93 -26.36
CA GLY A 261 -6.77 3.94 -25.38
C GLY A 261 -5.50 4.49 -24.71
N GLU A 262 -5.67 5.24 -23.63
CA GLU A 262 -4.53 5.83 -22.95
C GLU A 262 -3.87 4.81 -22.01
N LYS A 263 -2.54 4.76 -22.01
CA LYS A 263 -1.69 4.00 -21.11
C LYS A 263 -1.16 4.94 -20.03
N CYS A 264 -1.10 4.47 -18.80
CA CYS A 264 -0.49 5.20 -17.69
C CYS A 264 0.72 4.43 -17.13
N VAL A 265 1.78 5.17 -16.83
CA VAL A 265 2.93 4.66 -16.07
C VAL A 265 3.14 5.58 -14.86
N MET A 266 3.21 5.00 -13.69
CA MET A 266 3.47 5.72 -12.44
C MET A 266 4.77 5.20 -11.83
N ARG A 267 5.70 6.11 -11.52
CA ARG A 267 6.93 5.79 -10.79
C ARG A 267 6.79 6.22 -9.34
N LEU A 268 6.96 5.28 -8.42
CA LEU A 268 6.83 5.51 -6.97
C LEU A 268 8.19 5.81 -6.37
N ALA A 269 8.28 6.91 -5.61
CA ALA A 269 9.45 7.25 -4.81
C ALA A 269 9.03 7.63 -3.40
N GLN A 270 9.63 7.02 -2.39
CA GLN A 270 9.44 7.46 -1.01
C GLN A 270 10.17 8.78 -0.79
N LYS A 271 9.47 9.79 -0.27
CA LYS A 271 10.05 11.13 -0.07
C LYS A 271 11.22 11.12 0.92
N LYS A 272 11.13 10.31 1.98
CA LYS A 272 12.23 10.13 2.95
C LYS A 272 13.46 9.43 2.37
N ALA A 273 13.31 8.62 1.30
CA ALA A 273 14.45 7.96 0.69
C ALA A 273 15.46 8.95 0.04
N LEU A 274 14.98 10.15 -0.31
CA LEU A 274 15.81 11.22 -0.88
C LEU A 274 16.64 11.99 0.18
N THR A 275 16.36 11.80 1.47
CA THR A 275 16.99 12.51 2.59
C THR A 275 17.72 11.57 3.56
N ARG A 276 18.12 10.39 3.10
CA ARG A 276 18.91 9.46 3.91
C ARG A 276 20.25 10.07 4.30
N ASP A 277 20.67 9.82 5.54
CA ASP A 277 22.03 10.15 5.97
C ASP A 277 23.03 9.39 5.10
N LYS A 278 24.14 10.05 4.74
CA LYS A 278 25.24 9.47 3.96
C LYS A 278 25.75 8.15 4.56
N LYS A 279 25.72 8.02 5.89
CA LYS A 279 26.07 6.79 6.61
C LYS A 279 25.18 5.60 6.29
N GLU A 280 23.93 5.84 5.93
CA GLU A 280 22.95 4.79 5.58
C GLU A 280 23.08 4.32 4.12
N LEU A 281 23.93 4.99 3.33
CA LEU A 281 24.15 4.65 1.91
C LEU A 281 25.15 3.49 1.73
N GLY A 282 25.72 2.95 2.82
CA GLY A 282 26.60 1.80 2.78
C GLY A 282 28.08 2.13 2.53
N PHE A 283 28.49 3.38 2.66
CA PHE A 283 29.88 3.78 2.61
C PHE A 283 30.62 3.34 3.88
N SER A 284 31.87 2.92 3.73
CA SER A 284 32.78 2.79 4.86
C SER A 284 33.16 4.16 5.43
N ASP A 285 33.66 4.22 6.67
CA ASP A 285 34.09 5.48 7.29
C ASP A 285 35.21 6.17 6.52
N GLU A 286 36.06 5.42 5.83
CA GLU A 286 37.14 5.96 4.99
C GLU A 286 36.60 6.58 3.70
N GLU A 287 35.67 5.89 3.04
CA GLU A 287 35.00 6.39 1.83
C GLU A 287 34.16 7.63 2.14
N LEU A 288 33.45 7.66 3.28
CA LEU A 288 32.68 8.83 3.72
C LEU A 288 33.58 10.06 3.90
N LYS A 289 34.75 9.90 4.55
CA LYS A 289 35.72 11.00 4.72
C LYS A 289 36.23 11.52 3.37
N ALA A 290 36.55 10.60 2.43
CA ALA A 290 37.00 10.96 1.10
C ALA A 290 35.90 11.70 0.33
N PHE A 291 34.65 11.21 0.41
CA PHE A 291 33.49 11.82 -0.23
C PHE A 291 33.18 13.21 0.35
N ASP A 292 33.21 13.35 1.67
CA ASP A 292 33.01 14.65 2.34
C ASP A 292 34.09 15.65 1.94
N HIS A 293 35.35 15.21 1.81
CA HIS A 293 36.43 16.05 1.33
C HIS A 293 36.18 16.56 -0.10
N ILE A 294 35.68 15.70 -1.00
CA ILE A 294 35.32 16.07 -2.37
C ILE A 294 34.17 17.10 -2.36
N LEU A 295 33.15 16.92 -1.52
CA LEU A 295 32.01 17.82 -1.39
C LEU A 295 32.37 19.21 -0.86
N MET A 296 33.49 19.36 -0.17
CA MET A 296 33.96 20.65 0.35
C MET A 296 34.60 21.55 -0.72
N ASN A 297 34.83 21.04 -1.94
CA ASN A 297 35.32 21.86 -3.03
C ASN A 297 34.25 22.89 -3.45
N THR A 298 34.64 24.14 -3.53
CA THR A 298 33.75 25.26 -3.84
C THR A 298 33.35 25.36 -5.30
N ASN A 299 34.09 24.72 -6.22
CA ASN A 299 33.89 24.79 -7.65
C ASN A 299 34.05 23.41 -8.30
N GLY A 300 33.28 23.14 -9.34
CA GLY A 300 33.34 21.89 -10.09
C GLY A 300 32.01 21.18 -10.20
N ILE A 301 31.98 20.06 -10.93
CA ILE A 301 30.80 19.19 -11.11
C ILE A 301 31.19 17.81 -10.60
N ILE A 302 30.37 17.27 -9.72
CA ILE A 302 30.50 15.89 -9.26
C ILE A 302 29.46 15.06 -9.98
N LEU A 303 29.90 14.05 -10.73
CA LEU A 303 29.02 13.12 -11.44
C LEU A 303 28.97 11.80 -10.68
N VAL A 304 27.75 11.38 -10.29
CA VAL A 304 27.49 10.06 -9.74
C VAL A 304 26.92 9.21 -10.87
N THR A 305 27.63 8.14 -11.23
CA THR A 305 27.25 7.23 -12.32
C THR A 305 27.06 5.83 -11.76
N GLY A 306 26.18 5.06 -12.38
CA GLY A 306 25.89 3.70 -11.96
C GLY A 306 24.81 3.06 -12.82
N PRO A 307 24.54 1.74 -12.66
CA PRO A 307 23.48 1.04 -13.35
C PRO A 307 22.09 1.53 -12.94
#